data_c9ed2a9ad3dada8fcaddd547e6b02b02
#
_entry.id   c9ed2a9ad3dada8fcaddd547e6b02b02
#
_cell.length_a   1.000
_cell.length_b   1.000
_cell.length_c   1.000
_cell.angle_alpha   90.00
_cell.angle_beta   90.00
_cell.angle_gamma   90.00
#
_symmetry.space_group_name_H-M   'P 1'
#
loop_
_entity.id
_entity.type
_entity.pdbx_description
1 polymer ?
#
loop_
_entity_poly.entity_id
_entity_poly.type
_entity_poly.pdbx_seq_one_letter_code
_entity_poly.pdbx_strand_id
1 'polypeptide(L)'
;MTDFITMAHGNGGATMQELIRDYFIEAFDNPILSQGEDQARIALQELNALGGTLSFSTDSFVIDPIFFPGGDIGKLAVCGTANDVAVCGAVPKYLSCGFILEEGLPLETLKKLIQSMAKACHSAGIQVVTGDTKVVQKGAIDKVFINTAGIGVIPNGLDWGVHRIQPGDQIIVSGTLGDHGATILNLRENLGIQTDLCSDCAVLAPLIDCIRPIEGVKAVRDATRGGVNAVLHEFAQAQKVGIQIDETVLPIRQEVRGICELLGLDALNFANEGKLVIVADKEKTAEILTALRGHPLGENSAVIGEVTTDGKVRAVGLFGQSRLLDLPRNEPLPRIC
;
A
#
# COMPACT_ATOMS: atom_id res chain seq x y z
N MET A 1 25.67 13.94 22.83
CA MET A 1 25.10 13.48 21.54
C MET A 1 24.24 14.60 21.00
N THR A 2 24.28 14.88 19.73
CA THR A 2 23.41 15.87 19.09
C THR A 2 21.99 15.31 19.02
N ASP A 3 20.98 16.13 19.33
CA ASP A 3 19.56 15.70 19.26
C ASP A 3 19.00 15.66 17.82
N PHE A 4 19.85 15.94 16.84
CA PHE A 4 19.49 16.10 15.43
C PHE A 4 20.42 15.33 14.50
N ILE A 5 19.91 14.92 13.35
CA ILE A 5 20.70 14.38 12.25
C ILE A 5 21.65 15.48 11.75
N THR A 6 22.90 15.12 11.57
CA THR A 6 23.96 15.95 10.99
C THR A 6 24.63 15.23 9.83
N MET A 7 25.39 15.96 9.01
CA MET A 7 26.16 15.36 7.91
C MET A 7 27.10 14.23 8.37
N ALA A 8 27.57 14.27 9.64
CA ALA A 8 28.41 13.20 10.19
C ALA A 8 27.71 11.84 10.26
N HIS A 9 26.38 11.81 10.37
CA HIS A 9 25.59 10.58 10.35
C HIS A 9 25.51 9.92 8.96
N GLY A 10 25.98 10.60 7.91
CA GLY A 10 26.01 10.09 6.53
C GLY A 10 27.42 9.82 5.96
N ASN A 11 28.49 10.05 6.74
CA ASN A 11 29.86 10.09 6.22
C ASN A 11 30.66 8.78 6.38
N GLY A 12 30.05 7.69 6.81
CA GLY A 12 30.73 6.40 7.00
C GLY A 12 31.61 6.30 8.25
N GLY A 13 31.66 7.36 9.08
CA GLY A 13 32.47 7.41 10.32
C GLY A 13 31.73 6.81 11.53
N ALA A 14 32.34 6.97 12.72
CA ALA A 14 31.82 6.42 13.98
C ALA A 14 30.36 6.84 14.27
N THR A 15 30.04 8.10 14.02
CA THR A 15 28.68 8.65 14.23
C THR A 15 27.62 7.92 13.37
N MET A 16 27.96 7.59 12.10
CA MET A 16 27.06 6.81 11.25
C MET A 16 26.94 5.36 11.74
N GLN A 17 28.04 4.76 12.16
CA GLN A 17 28.03 3.38 12.70
C GLN A 17 27.19 3.28 13.98
N GLU A 18 27.27 4.28 14.85
CA GLU A 18 26.44 4.40 16.05
C GLU A 18 24.95 4.52 15.67
N LEU A 19 24.61 5.40 14.72
CA LEU A 19 23.25 5.55 14.23
C LEU A 19 22.70 4.24 13.68
N ILE A 20 23.47 3.54 12.83
CA ILE A 20 23.06 2.28 12.24
C ILE A 20 22.84 1.21 13.32
N ARG A 21 23.79 1.07 14.25
CA ARG A 21 23.69 0.06 15.32
C ARG A 21 22.52 0.34 16.26
N ASP A 22 22.44 1.58 16.77
CA ASP A 22 21.55 1.92 17.90
C ASP A 22 20.12 2.20 17.48
N TYR A 23 19.86 2.44 16.18
CA TYR A 23 18.51 2.72 15.67
C TYR A 23 18.03 1.66 14.68
N PHE A 24 18.85 1.28 13.70
CA PHE A 24 18.39 0.38 12.63
C PHE A 24 18.58 -1.09 12.99
N ILE A 25 19.79 -1.51 13.36
CA ILE A 25 20.07 -2.91 13.67
C ILE A 25 19.28 -3.34 14.91
N GLU A 26 19.22 -2.51 15.94
CA GLU A 26 18.43 -2.81 17.15
C GLU A 26 16.94 -3.00 16.84
N ALA A 27 16.36 -2.17 15.96
CA ALA A 27 14.94 -2.21 15.63
C ALA A 27 14.55 -3.36 14.67
N PHE A 28 15.43 -3.68 13.72
CA PHE A 28 15.18 -4.69 12.69
C PHE A 28 15.88 -6.01 12.94
N ASP A 29 16.37 -6.26 14.12
CA ASP A 29 17.20 -7.43 14.47
C ASP A 29 16.71 -8.74 13.86
N ASN A 30 17.59 -9.37 13.04
CA ASN A 30 17.38 -10.68 12.46
C ASN A 30 18.71 -11.31 12.04
N PRO A 31 18.78 -12.67 11.89
CA PRO A 31 20.04 -13.37 11.59
C PRO A 31 20.74 -12.96 10.29
N ILE A 32 20.01 -12.40 9.32
CA ILE A 32 20.58 -11.96 8.03
C ILE A 32 21.24 -10.60 8.21
N LEU A 33 20.52 -9.64 8.79
CA LEU A 33 21.02 -8.28 9.02
C LEU A 33 22.21 -8.27 9.99
N SER A 34 22.16 -9.11 11.03
CA SER A 34 23.23 -9.22 12.06
C SER A 34 24.55 -9.79 11.53
N GLN A 35 24.62 -10.31 10.29
CA GLN A 35 25.89 -10.71 9.67
C GLN A 35 26.83 -9.52 9.41
N GLY A 36 26.29 -8.29 9.30
CA GLY A 36 27.08 -7.09 9.08
C GLY A 36 27.80 -7.03 7.74
N GLU A 37 27.27 -7.73 6.74
CA GLU A 37 27.82 -7.76 5.39
C GLU A 37 27.16 -6.67 4.53
N ASP A 38 27.83 -6.27 3.43
CA ASP A 38 27.29 -5.29 2.49
C ASP A 38 25.99 -5.75 1.82
N GLN A 39 25.82 -7.07 1.67
CA GLN A 39 24.66 -7.69 1.05
C GLN A 39 23.94 -8.67 1.99
N ALA A 40 22.63 -8.76 1.87
CA ALA A 40 21.87 -9.84 2.49
C ALA A 40 22.14 -11.18 1.78
N ARG A 41 22.42 -12.23 2.56
CA ARG A 41 22.60 -13.60 2.04
C ARG A 41 21.39 -14.44 2.44
N ILE A 42 20.54 -14.73 1.48
CA ILE A 42 19.30 -15.47 1.64
C ILE A 42 19.44 -16.87 1.08
N ALA A 43 19.15 -17.89 1.88
CA ALA A 43 19.19 -19.27 1.42
C ALA A 43 18.04 -19.58 0.46
N LEU A 44 18.35 -20.02 -0.76
CA LEU A 44 17.32 -20.34 -1.76
C LEU A 44 16.38 -21.46 -1.29
N GLN A 45 16.85 -22.39 -0.44
CA GLN A 45 16.00 -23.45 0.10
C GLN A 45 14.83 -22.91 0.93
N GLU A 46 15.02 -21.81 1.66
CA GLU A 46 13.95 -21.16 2.44
C GLU A 46 12.84 -20.59 1.54
N LEU A 47 13.24 -20.00 0.41
CA LEU A 47 12.31 -19.47 -0.58
C LEU A 47 11.61 -20.58 -1.36
N ASN A 48 12.35 -21.60 -1.80
CA ASN A 48 11.83 -22.74 -2.55
C ASN A 48 10.82 -23.58 -1.74
N ALA A 49 10.90 -23.57 -0.41
CA ALA A 49 9.93 -24.23 0.45
C ALA A 49 8.53 -23.58 0.37
N LEU A 50 8.43 -22.32 -0.06
CA LEU A 50 7.19 -21.56 -0.18
C LEU A 50 6.56 -21.66 -1.58
N GLY A 51 7.37 -21.85 -2.61
CA GLY A 51 6.93 -21.91 -4.00
C GLY A 51 8.08 -21.75 -4.99
N GLY A 52 7.76 -21.75 -6.29
CA GLY A 52 8.75 -21.72 -7.37
C GLY A 52 8.96 -20.38 -8.06
N THR A 53 8.15 -19.36 -7.75
CA THR A 53 8.19 -18.06 -8.43
C THR A 53 8.39 -16.92 -7.43
N LEU A 54 9.35 -16.03 -7.70
CA LEU A 54 9.58 -14.84 -6.90
C LEU A 54 8.67 -13.70 -7.37
N SER A 55 8.10 -12.98 -6.41
CA SER A 55 7.54 -11.64 -6.58
C SER A 55 8.55 -10.63 -6.09
N PHE A 56 8.76 -9.56 -6.83
CA PHE A 56 9.68 -8.48 -6.49
C PHE A 56 9.07 -7.14 -6.88
N SER A 57 9.04 -6.20 -5.93
CA SER A 57 8.58 -4.82 -6.17
C SER A 57 9.48 -3.82 -5.46
N THR A 58 9.42 -2.57 -5.87
CA THR A 58 10.09 -1.44 -5.21
C THR A 58 9.22 -0.20 -5.29
N ASP A 59 9.21 0.57 -4.22
CA ASP A 59 8.50 1.83 -4.16
C ASP A 59 9.27 2.88 -3.34
N SER A 60 8.95 4.16 -3.60
CA SER A 60 9.57 5.32 -2.95
C SER A 60 8.50 6.17 -2.30
N PHE A 61 8.69 6.47 -1.03
CA PHE A 61 7.72 7.13 -0.18
C PHE A 61 8.14 8.57 0.15
N VAL A 62 7.24 9.49 -0.20
CA VAL A 62 7.42 10.93 -0.01
C VAL A 62 6.07 11.51 0.40
N ILE A 63 5.83 11.67 1.68
CA ILE A 63 4.57 12.17 2.22
C ILE A 63 4.80 13.35 3.18
N ASP A 64 3.92 14.32 3.16
CA ASP A 64 3.81 15.37 4.14
C ASP A 64 2.36 15.58 4.56
N PRO A 65 2.06 15.55 5.89
CA PRO A 65 2.97 15.36 7.02
C PRO A 65 3.49 13.92 7.14
N ILE A 66 4.71 13.76 7.68
CA ILE A 66 5.33 12.42 7.87
C ILE A 66 4.66 11.57 8.94
N PHE A 67 3.88 12.17 9.85
CA PHE A 67 2.99 11.52 10.80
C PHE A 67 1.56 11.95 10.54
N PHE A 68 0.65 11.01 10.51
CA PHE A 68 -0.77 11.25 10.26
C PHE A 68 -1.64 10.27 11.07
N PRO A 69 -2.92 10.56 11.30
CA PRO A 69 -3.84 9.62 11.93
C PRO A 69 -3.86 8.27 11.19
N GLY A 70 -3.57 7.20 11.90
CA GLY A 70 -3.51 5.83 11.34
C GLY A 70 -2.12 5.36 10.89
N GLY A 71 -1.10 6.26 10.81
CA GLY A 71 0.24 5.85 10.39
C GLY A 71 1.29 6.97 10.35
N ASP A 72 2.38 6.64 9.70
CA ASP A 72 3.50 7.51 9.40
C ASP A 72 4.21 6.99 8.15
N ILE A 73 5.16 7.77 7.61
CA ILE A 73 5.92 7.39 6.42
C ILE A 73 6.67 6.06 6.59
N GLY A 74 7.11 5.71 7.81
CA GLY A 74 7.80 4.44 8.09
C GLY A 74 6.86 3.24 7.95
N LYS A 75 5.68 3.29 8.58
CA LYS A 75 4.64 2.27 8.42
C LYS A 75 4.20 2.17 6.95
N LEU A 76 4.00 3.32 6.31
CA LEU A 76 3.59 3.40 4.90
C LEU A 76 4.59 2.69 3.99
N ALA A 77 5.90 2.90 4.19
CA ALA A 77 6.95 2.29 3.39
C ALA A 77 7.00 0.75 3.50
N VAL A 78 6.65 0.21 4.66
CA VAL A 78 6.52 -1.25 4.82
C VAL A 78 5.23 -1.75 4.15
N CYS A 79 4.10 -1.09 4.42
CA CYS A 79 2.80 -1.53 3.92
C CYS A 79 2.74 -1.51 2.39
N GLY A 80 3.11 -0.39 1.75
CA GLY A 80 3.01 -0.24 0.29
C GLY A 80 3.80 -1.31 -0.44
N THR A 81 5.10 -1.44 -0.18
CA THR A 81 5.92 -2.46 -0.86
C THR A 81 5.52 -3.89 -0.52
N ALA A 82 5.12 -4.17 0.73
CA ALA A 82 4.62 -5.50 1.10
C ALA A 82 3.31 -5.85 0.37
N ASN A 83 2.43 -4.87 0.18
CA ASN A 83 1.16 -5.03 -0.53
C ASN A 83 1.40 -5.28 -2.01
N ASP A 84 2.28 -4.51 -2.66
CA ASP A 84 2.70 -4.73 -4.05
C ASP A 84 3.19 -6.16 -4.28
N VAL A 85 4.04 -6.64 -3.37
CA VAL A 85 4.55 -8.02 -3.45
C VAL A 85 3.42 -9.03 -3.27
N ALA A 86 2.44 -8.75 -2.40
CA ALA A 86 1.38 -9.68 -2.01
C ALA A 86 0.23 -9.77 -3.02
N VAL A 87 -0.08 -8.71 -3.80
CA VAL A 87 -1.28 -8.68 -4.67
C VAL A 87 -1.28 -9.72 -5.78
N CYS A 88 -0.13 -10.26 -6.17
CA CYS A 88 -0.06 -11.42 -7.07
C CYS A 88 -0.27 -12.77 -6.34
N GLY A 89 -0.65 -12.73 -5.05
CA GLY A 89 -0.83 -13.90 -4.20
C GLY A 89 0.47 -14.38 -3.54
N ALA A 90 1.58 -13.68 -3.70
CA ALA A 90 2.84 -14.02 -3.05
C ALA A 90 2.77 -13.84 -1.53
N VAL A 91 3.66 -14.52 -0.84
CA VAL A 91 3.95 -14.34 0.59
C VAL A 91 5.18 -13.44 0.72
N PRO A 92 5.02 -12.16 1.14
CA PRO A 92 6.16 -11.27 1.35
C PRO A 92 7.09 -11.81 2.45
N LYS A 93 8.40 -11.68 2.26
CA LYS A 93 9.40 -12.22 3.20
C LYS A 93 10.45 -11.20 3.60
N TYR A 94 11.04 -10.52 2.64
CA TYR A 94 12.19 -9.66 2.87
C TYR A 94 12.00 -8.30 2.25
N LEU A 95 12.49 -7.28 2.95
CA LEU A 95 12.59 -5.91 2.45
C LEU A 95 14.05 -5.44 2.51
N SER A 96 14.45 -4.67 1.52
CA SER A 96 15.51 -3.69 1.66
C SER A 96 14.90 -2.34 2.04
N CYS A 97 15.67 -1.46 2.71
CA CYS A 97 15.20 -0.15 3.09
C CYS A 97 16.30 0.91 2.96
N GLY A 98 16.09 1.87 2.07
CA GLY A 98 16.95 3.03 1.90
C GLY A 98 16.33 4.27 2.53
N PHE A 99 17.11 4.99 3.34
CA PHE A 99 16.73 6.27 3.93
C PHE A 99 17.52 7.42 3.32
N ILE A 100 16.83 8.48 2.94
CA ILE A 100 17.45 9.78 2.66
C ILE A 100 16.95 10.75 3.73
N LEU A 101 17.87 11.24 4.57
CA LEU A 101 17.57 12.05 5.74
C LEU A 101 18.05 13.48 5.52
N GLU A 102 17.22 14.44 5.87
CA GLU A 102 17.60 15.84 5.86
C GLU A 102 18.41 16.18 7.11
N GLU A 103 19.50 16.94 6.95
CA GLU A 103 20.24 17.52 8.07
C GLU A 103 19.33 18.42 8.91
N GLY A 104 19.32 18.20 10.23
CA GLY A 104 18.44 18.89 11.17
C GLY A 104 17.17 18.13 11.51
N LEU A 105 16.92 16.95 10.93
CA LEU A 105 15.83 16.06 11.37
C LEU A 105 16.09 15.65 12.84
N PRO A 106 15.10 15.77 13.76
CA PRO A 106 15.28 15.32 15.12
C PRO A 106 15.50 13.79 15.16
N LEU A 107 16.51 13.33 15.90
CA LEU A 107 16.77 11.88 16.09
C LEU A 107 15.58 11.14 16.68
N GLU A 108 14.84 11.78 17.57
CA GLU A 108 13.61 11.21 18.14
C GLU A 108 12.52 10.96 17.07
N THR A 109 12.44 11.84 16.07
CA THR A 109 11.56 11.65 14.91
C THR A 109 11.97 10.41 14.12
N LEU A 110 13.24 10.28 13.77
CA LEU A 110 13.76 9.10 13.08
C LEU A 110 13.52 7.82 13.87
N LYS A 111 13.77 7.85 15.20
CA LYS A 111 13.52 6.71 16.09
C LYS A 111 12.08 6.24 16.04
N LYS A 112 11.11 7.15 16.10
CA LYS A 112 9.67 6.83 15.99
C LYS A 112 9.33 6.16 14.66
N LEU A 113 9.87 6.68 13.55
CA LEU A 113 9.66 6.11 12.22
C LEU A 113 10.22 4.69 12.11
N ILE A 114 11.45 4.46 12.58
CA ILE A 114 12.09 3.13 12.56
C ILE A 114 11.30 2.13 13.42
N GLN A 115 10.86 2.54 14.62
CA GLN A 115 10.05 1.70 15.50
C GLN A 115 8.69 1.34 14.88
N SER A 116 8.06 2.29 14.21
CA SER A 116 6.81 2.08 13.47
C SER A 116 7.00 1.07 12.33
N MET A 117 8.08 1.21 11.56
CA MET A 117 8.47 0.25 10.52
C MET A 117 8.70 -1.14 11.09
N ALA A 118 9.50 -1.26 12.15
CA ALA A 118 9.80 -2.54 12.79
C ALA A 118 8.52 -3.24 13.28
N LYS A 119 7.60 -2.47 13.87
CA LYS A 119 6.29 -2.99 14.29
C LYS A 119 5.46 -3.49 13.10
N ALA A 120 5.42 -2.76 12.00
CA ALA A 120 4.72 -3.17 10.78
C ALA A 120 5.33 -4.45 10.19
N CYS A 121 6.66 -4.52 10.09
CA CYS A 121 7.39 -5.71 9.64
C CYS A 121 7.09 -6.92 10.51
N HIS A 122 7.15 -6.77 11.83
CA HIS A 122 6.86 -7.86 12.78
C HIS A 122 5.43 -8.38 12.63
N SER A 123 4.45 -7.46 12.52
CA SER A 123 3.04 -7.84 12.35
C SER A 123 2.77 -8.59 11.05
N ALA A 124 3.58 -8.34 10.02
CA ALA A 124 3.47 -8.95 8.70
C ALA A 124 4.34 -10.22 8.52
N GLY A 125 5.20 -10.55 9.49
CA GLY A 125 6.18 -11.63 9.34
C GLY A 125 7.25 -11.35 8.28
N ILE A 126 7.58 -10.07 8.06
CA ILE A 126 8.54 -9.58 7.07
C ILE A 126 9.82 -9.13 7.79
N GLN A 127 10.97 -9.33 7.18
CA GLN A 127 12.25 -8.90 7.71
C GLN A 127 12.91 -7.85 6.81
N VAL A 128 13.40 -6.76 7.39
CA VAL A 128 14.33 -5.85 6.71
C VAL A 128 15.72 -6.47 6.80
N VAL A 129 16.28 -6.87 5.67
CA VAL A 129 17.51 -7.68 5.62
C VAL A 129 18.72 -6.92 5.10
N THR A 130 18.53 -5.75 4.53
CA THR A 130 19.60 -4.84 4.06
C THR A 130 19.03 -3.42 3.95
N GLY A 131 19.91 -2.44 3.94
CA GLY A 131 19.50 -1.04 3.78
C GLY A 131 20.68 -0.11 3.50
N ASP A 132 20.34 1.13 3.23
CA ASP A 132 21.31 2.23 3.07
C ASP A 132 20.78 3.48 3.76
N THR A 133 21.67 4.38 4.17
CA THR A 133 21.32 5.66 4.78
C THR A 133 22.18 6.77 4.17
N LYS A 134 21.53 7.78 3.65
CA LYS A 134 22.16 9.01 3.16
C LYS A 134 21.66 10.19 3.97
N VAL A 135 22.58 11.11 4.29
CA VAL A 135 22.21 12.40 4.85
C VAL A 135 22.51 13.47 3.81
N VAL A 136 21.53 14.33 3.58
CA VAL A 136 21.62 15.46 2.66
C VAL A 136 21.49 16.78 3.41
N GLN A 137 22.00 17.84 2.82
CA GLN A 137 21.96 19.18 3.39
C GLN A 137 20.52 19.65 3.61
N LYS A 138 20.32 20.49 4.62
CA LYS A 138 19.03 21.10 4.90
C LYS A 138 18.47 21.84 3.67
N GLY A 139 17.21 21.58 3.33
CA GLY A 139 16.51 22.14 2.17
C GLY A 139 16.72 21.36 0.86
N ALA A 140 17.51 20.27 0.87
CA ALA A 140 17.67 19.41 -0.30
C ALA A 140 16.52 18.41 -0.49
N ILE A 141 15.87 18.04 0.60
CA ILE A 141 14.64 17.22 0.62
C ILE A 141 13.69 17.75 1.70
N ASP A 142 12.52 17.16 1.83
CA ASP A 142 11.58 17.46 2.90
C ASP A 142 11.66 16.39 3.99
N LYS A 143 12.44 16.64 5.04
CA LYS A 143 12.61 15.81 6.25
C LYS A 143 13.22 14.43 6.00
N VAL A 144 12.44 13.51 5.38
CA VAL A 144 12.86 12.13 5.14
C VAL A 144 12.15 11.57 3.93
N PHE A 145 12.91 10.85 3.09
CA PHE A 145 12.39 9.99 2.03
C PHE A 145 12.82 8.55 2.30
N ILE A 146 11.94 7.60 1.99
CA ILE A 146 12.19 6.18 2.20
C ILE A 146 11.95 5.44 0.88
N ASN A 147 12.90 4.61 0.49
CA ASN A 147 12.71 3.64 -0.59
C ASN A 147 12.78 2.24 0.00
N THR A 148 11.84 1.38 -0.39
CA THR A 148 11.85 -0.04 -0.04
C THR A 148 11.77 -0.88 -1.30
N ALA A 149 12.43 -2.05 -1.27
CA ALA A 149 12.22 -3.09 -2.26
C ALA A 149 11.92 -4.40 -1.54
N GLY A 150 10.93 -5.12 -2.05
CA GLY A 150 10.38 -6.31 -1.40
C GLY A 150 10.52 -7.57 -2.23
N ILE A 151 10.78 -8.68 -1.56
CA ILE A 151 10.80 -10.03 -2.15
C ILE A 151 9.75 -10.89 -1.43
N GLY A 152 8.95 -11.60 -2.25
CA GLY A 152 8.03 -12.62 -1.79
C GLY A 152 8.05 -13.84 -2.70
N VAL A 153 7.31 -14.87 -2.32
CA VAL A 153 7.21 -16.10 -3.09
C VAL A 153 5.77 -16.42 -3.40
N ILE A 154 5.47 -16.67 -4.66
CA ILE A 154 4.16 -17.11 -5.12
C ILE A 154 4.06 -18.62 -4.86
N PRO A 155 3.06 -19.08 -4.09
CA PRO A 155 2.83 -20.51 -3.88
C PRO A 155 2.61 -21.27 -5.18
N ASN A 156 3.05 -22.53 -5.22
CA ASN A 156 2.88 -23.37 -6.40
C ASN A 156 1.39 -23.56 -6.76
N GLY A 157 1.10 -23.45 -8.04
CA GLY A 157 -0.27 -23.61 -8.56
C GLY A 157 -1.13 -22.35 -8.51
N LEU A 158 -0.62 -21.25 -7.92
CA LEU A 158 -1.31 -19.97 -7.93
C LEU A 158 -0.95 -19.17 -9.20
N ASP A 159 -1.98 -18.72 -9.90
CA ASP A 159 -1.85 -17.96 -11.14
C ASP A 159 -2.85 -16.78 -11.14
N TRP A 160 -2.59 -15.77 -10.31
CA TRP A 160 -3.35 -14.53 -10.30
C TRP A 160 -2.72 -13.52 -11.26
N GLY A 161 -3.56 -12.89 -12.07
CA GLY A 161 -3.10 -11.85 -12.97
C GLY A 161 -4.20 -11.34 -13.89
N VAL A 162 -3.96 -10.19 -14.49
CA VAL A 162 -4.91 -9.51 -15.38
C VAL A 162 -5.33 -10.39 -16.56
N HIS A 163 -4.47 -11.30 -17.01
CA HIS A 163 -4.74 -12.24 -18.12
C HIS A 163 -5.92 -13.18 -17.87
N ARG A 164 -6.36 -13.32 -16.61
CA ARG A 164 -7.49 -14.18 -16.22
C ARG A 164 -8.84 -13.46 -16.22
N ILE A 165 -8.84 -12.13 -16.32
CA ILE A 165 -10.07 -11.32 -16.25
C ILE A 165 -10.93 -11.58 -17.49
N GLN A 166 -12.22 -11.79 -17.28
CA GLN A 166 -13.20 -12.08 -18.32
C GLN A 166 -14.52 -11.33 -18.09
N PRO A 167 -15.27 -11.00 -19.15
CA PRO A 167 -16.64 -10.49 -19.00
C PRO A 167 -17.52 -11.39 -18.14
N GLY A 168 -18.27 -10.79 -17.22
CA GLY A 168 -19.10 -11.46 -16.23
C GLY A 168 -18.43 -11.65 -14.86
N ASP A 169 -17.11 -11.42 -14.75
CA ASP A 169 -16.42 -11.42 -13.45
C ASP A 169 -16.92 -10.26 -12.58
N GLN A 170 -16.89 -10.45 -11.28
CA GLN A 170 -17.28 -9.43 -10.31
C GLN A 170 -16.09 -8.64 -9.82
N ILE A 171 -16.33 -7.35 -9.54
CA ILE A 171 -15.36 -6.44 -8.92
C ILE A 171 -15.71 -6.32 -7.44
N ILE A 172 -14.73 -6.62 -6.58
CA ILE A 172 -14.86 -6.56 -5.13
C ILE A 172 -13.83 -5.55 -4.61
N VAL A 173 -14.21 -4.73 -3.63
CA VAL A 173 -13.29 -3.93 -2.82
C VAL A 173 -13.24 -4.49 -1.40
N SER A 174 -12.06 -4.45 -0.77
CA SER A 174 -11.87 -5.07 0.54
C SER A 174 -12.33 -4.22 1.72
N GLY A 175 -12.82 -3.01 1.50
CA GLY A 175 -13.28 -2.15 2.60
C GLY A 175 -13.63 -0.75 2.16
N THR A 176 -13.70 0.19 3.12
CA THR A 176 -14.04 1.60 2.88
C THR A 176 -13.03 2.31 1.99
N LEU A 177 -13.49 3.19 1.12
CA LEU A 177 -12.68 3.83 0.08
C LEU A 177 -12.39 5.29 0.41
N GLY A 178 -11.16 5.72 0.08
CA GLY A 178 -10.72 7.11 0.17
C GLY A 178 -10.26 7.55 1.55
N ASP A 179 -10.18 6.67 2.53
CA ASP A 179 -9.86 7.01 3.92
C ASP A 179 -8.46 7.65 4.03
N HIS A 180 -7.42 7.08 3.37
CA HIS A 180 -6.08 7.66 3.37
C HIS A 180 -6.06 9.03 2.71
N GLY A 181 -6.50 9.10 1.46
CA GLY A 181 -6.47 10.36 0.69
C GLY A 181 -7.21 11.49 1.39
N ALA A 182 -8.39 11.22 1.96
CA ALA A 182 -9.16 12.21 2.69
C ALA A 182 -8.47 12.64 4.01
N THR A 183 -7.83 11.70 4.72
CA THR A 183 -7.06 12.01 5.94
C THR A 183 -5.91 12.95 5.64
N ILE A 184 -5.08 12.65 4.62
CA ILE A 184 -3.93 13.47 4.26
C ILE A 184 -4.39 14.85 3.74
N LEU A 185 -5.43 14.87 2.91
CA LEU A 185 -5.96 16.12 2.36
C LEU A 185 -6.48 17.06 3.45
N ASN A 186 -7.23 16.53 4.44
CA ASN A 186 -7.71 17.33 5.58
C ASN A 186 -6.55 17.97 6.37
N LEU A 187 -5.45 17.23 6.56
CA LEU A 187 -4.26 17.72 7.26
C LEU A 187 -3.53 18.81 6.46
N ARG A 188 -3.27 18.57 5.19
CA ARG A 188 -2.46 19.47 4.34
C ARG A 188 -3.16 20.76 4.02
N GLU A 189 -4.43 20.69 3.68
CA GLU A 189 -5.23 21.88 3.34
C GLU A 189 -5.77 22.61 4.57
N ASN A 190 -5.44 22.12 5.79
CA ASN A 190 -5.95 22.68 7.04
C ASN A 190 -7.47 22.91 7.01
N LEU A 191 -8.22 21.94 6.48
CA LEU A 191 -9.68 22.09 6.34
C LEU A 191 -10.38 22.26 7.68
N GLY A 192 -9.70 21.93 8.78
CA GLY A 192 -10.22 22.09 10.15
C GLY A 192 -11.41 21.15 10.45
N ILE A 193 -11.61 20.14 9.63
CA ILE A 193 -12.67 19.16 9.82
C ILE A 193 -12.28 18.26 10.98
N GLN A 194 -13.01 18.40 12.09
CA GLN A 194 -12.87 17.51 13.24
C GLN A 194 -13.54 16.19 12.93
N THR A 195 -12.75 15.12 12.84
CA THR A 195 -13.20 13.78 12.47
C THR A 195 -12.30 12.72 13.09
N ASP A 196 -12.86 11.54 13.34
CA ASP A 196 -12.11 10.34 13.74
C ASP A 196 -11.53 9.58 12.53
N LEU A 197 -11.58 10.20 11.34
CA LEU A 197 -11.05 9.60 10.12
C LEU A 197 -9.53 9.40 10.23
N CYS A 198 -9.11 8.18 9.97
CA CYS A 198 -7.70 7.78 9.96
C CYS A 198 -7.36 7.13 8.62
N SER A 199 -6.08 7.25 8.24
CA SER A 199 -5.55 6.47 7.13
C SER A 199 -5.78 4.98 7.33
N ASP A 200 -6.14 4.30 6.27
CA ASP A 200 -6.32 2.85 6.20
C ASP A 200 -5.00 2.08 6.04
N CYS A 201 -3.85 2.76 6.13
CA CYS A 201 -2.52 2.17 5.95
C CYS A 201 -2.36 0.86 6.75
N ALA A 202 -2.22 -0.25 6.04
CA ALA A 202 -2.14 -1.60 6.61
C ALA A 202 -1.44 -2.59 5.67
N VAL A 203 -0.77 -3.61 6.25
CA VAL A 203 -0.26 -4.74 5.49
C VAL A 203 -1.42 -5.68 5.13
N LEU A 204 -1.61 -5.94 3.84
CA LEU A 204 -2.73 -6.70 3.30
C LEU A 204 -2.45 -8.21 3.12
N ALA A 205 -1.20 -8.65 3.31
CA ALA A 205 -0.85 -10.06 3.18
C ALA A 205 -1.74 -11.00 4.02
N PRO A 206 -2.08 -10.69 5.31
CA PRO A 206 -3.01 -11.54 6.08
C PRO A 206 -4.42 -11.59 5.49
N LEU A 207 -4.91 -10.51 4.88
CA LEU A 207 -6.20 -10.48 4.20
C LEU A 207 -6.17 -11.30 2.90
N ILE A 208 -5.07 -11.21 2.16
CA ILE A 208 -4.83 -12.00 0.95
C ILE A 208 -4.75 -13.49 1.30
N ASP A 209 -4.16 -13.86 2.43
CA ASP A 209 -4.09 -15.24 2.91
C ASP A 209 -5.50 -15.86 3.08
N CYS A 210 -6.49 -15.06 3.46
CA CYS A 210 -7.87 -15.54 3.60
C CYS A 210 -8.51 -15.96 2.27
N ILE A 211 -8.13 -15.33 1.16
CA ILE A 211 -8.72 -15.58 -0.17
C ILE A 211 -7.81 -16.43 -1.07
N ARG A 212 -6.53 -16.59 -0.72
CA ARG A 212 -5.57 -17.36 -1.53
C ARG A 212 -6.01 -18.82 -1.78
N PRO A 213 -6.62 -19.54 -0.81
CA PRO A 213 -7.09 -20.90 -1.03
C PRO A 213 -8.35 -21.00 -1.90
N ILE A 214 -9.02 -19.88 -2.18
CA ILE A 214 -10.31 -19.89 -2.88
C ILE A 214 -10.06 -19.84 -4.38
N GLU A 215 -10.47 -20.88 -5.09
CA GLU A 215 -10.52 -20.85 -6.54
C GLU A 215 -11.47 -19.76 -7.03
N GLY A 216 -11.12 -19.11 -8.15
CA GLY A 216 -11.96 -18.07 -8.75
C GLY A 216 -11.51 -16.65 -8.46
N VAL A 217 -10.54 -16.41 -7.57
CA VAL A 217 -9.81 -15.13 -7.55
C VAL A 217 -8.95 -15.06 -8.81
N LYS A 218 -9.09 -14.00 -9.60
CA LYS A 218 -8.43 -13.85 -10.91
C LYS A 218 -7.32 -12.83 -10.90
N ALA A 219 -7.61 -11.63 -10.40
CA ALA A 219 -6.64 -10.55 -10.31
C ALA A 219 -6.88 -9.73 -9.05
N VAL A 220 -5.81 -9.24 -8.46
CA VAL A 220 -5.85 -8.39 -7.28
C VAL A 220 -4.89 -7.22 -7.48
N ARG A 221 -5.27 -6.03 -7.04
CA ARG A 221 -4.45 -4.83 -6.96
C ARG A 221 -4.74 -4.11 -5.65
N ASP A 222 -3.76 -3.43 -5.11
CA ASP A 222 -4.01 -2.40 -4.10
C ASP A 222 -4.46 -1.10 -4.76
N ALA A 223 -5.30 -0.36 -4.06
CA ALA A 223 -5.96 0.82 -4.61
C ALA A 223 -5.24 2.11 -4.20
N THR A 224 -3.94 2.20 -4.43
CA THR A 224 -3.07 3.31 -4.05
C THR A 224 -3.28 4.56 -4.94
N ARG A 225 -2.26 5.09 -5.57
CA ARG A 225 -2.35 6.31 -6.38
C ARG A 225 -3.39 6.20 -7.51
N GLY A 226 -4.24 7.25 -7.62
CA GLY A 226 -5.37 7.26 -8.54
C GLY A 226 -6.56 6.42 -8.08
N GLY A 227 -6.44 5.78 -6.91
CA GLY A 227 -7.50 5.06 -6.23
C GLY A 227 -8.08 3.89 -7.02
N VAL A 228 -9.28 3.51 -6.68
CA VAL A 228 -10.02 2.44 -7.38
C VAL A 228 -10.20 2.76 -8.85
N ASN A 229 -10.41 4.03 -9.21
CA ASN A 229 -10.61 4.44 -10.60
C ASN A 229 -9.41 4.05 -11.49
N ALA A 230 -8.19 4.29 -11.04
CA ALA A 230 -6.99 3.91 -11.79
C ALA A 230 -6.90 2.40 -11.99
N VAL A 231 -7.12 1.62 -10.93
CA VAL A 231 -7.09 0.15 -10.98
C VAL A 231 -8.14 -0.41 -11.95
N LEU A 232 -9.37 0.13 -11.95
CA LEU A 232 -10.40 -0.29 -12.90
C LEU A 232 -9.97 -0.05 -14.36
N HIS A 233 -9.34 1.09 -14.62
CA HIS A 233 -8.82 1.39 -15.96
C HIS A 233 -7.66 0.47 -16.36
N GLU A 234 -6.74 0.16 -15.43
CA GLU A 234 -5.65 -0.79 -15.68
C GLU A 234 -6.19 -2.18 -16.06
N PHE A 235 -7.17 -2.68 -15.30
CA PHE A 235 -7.82 -3.96 -15.61
C PHE A 235 -8.53 -3.93 -16.97
N ALA A 236 -9.30 -2.89 -17.23
CA ALA A 236 -10.04 -2.74 -18.49
C ALA A 236 -9.11 -2.70 -19.70
N GLN A 237 -8.01 -1.91 -19.62
CA GLN A 237 -7.03 -1.78 -20.69
C GLN A 237 -6.26 -3.07 -20.95
N ALA A 238 -5.83 -3.77 -19.89
CA ALA A 238 -5.04 -5.00 -20.02
C ALA A 238 -5.76 -6.09 -20.79
N GLN A 239 -7.08 -6.22 -20.62
CA GLN A 239 -7.90 -7.25 -21.28
C GLN A 239 -8.84 -6.71 -22.39
N LYS A 240 -8.81 -5.40 -22.63
CA LYS A 240 -9.70 -4.72 -23.60
C LYS A 240 -11.18 -4.99 -23.31
N VAL A 241 -11.54 -5.00 -22.02
CA VAL A 241 -12.90 -5.18 -21.52
C VAL A 241 -13.46 -3.87 -20.99
N GLY A 242 -14.75 -3.82 -20.72
CA GLY A 242 -15.37 -2.75 -19.94
C GLY A 242 -15.50 -3.14 -18.48
N ILE A 243 -15.73 -2.15 -17.63
CA ILE A 243 -16.09 -2.36 -16.22
C ILE A 243 -17.23 -1.43 -15.86
N GLN A 244 -18.27 -1.97 -15.26
CA GLN A 244 -19.38 -1.19 -14.74
C GLN A 244 -19.44 -1.33 -13.23
N ILE A 245 -19.42 -0.21 -12.51
CA ILE A 245 -19.61 -0.19 -11.05
C ILE A 245 -20.95 0.45 -10.70
N ASP A 246 -21.48 0.09 -9.53
CA ASP A 246 -22.68 0.67 -8.93
C ASP A 246 -22.27 1.62 -7.80
N GLU A 247 -22.52 2.93 -7.97
CA GLU A 247 -22.17 3.95 -6.98
C GLU A 247 -22.94 3.81 -5.66
N THR A 248 -24.10 3.16 -5.68
CA THR A 248 -24.96 3.05 -4.51
C THR A 248 -24.43 2.07 -3.46
N VAL A 249 -23.58 1.14 -3.87
CA VAL A 249 -23.00 0.11 -3.00
C VAL A 249 -21.55 0.38 -2.63
N LEU A 250 -20.98 1.51 -3.07
CA LEU A 250 -19.60 1.88 -2.74
C LEU A 250 -19.49 2.12 -1.22
N PRO A 251 -18.59 1.40 -0.54
CA PRO A 251 -18.37 1.58 0.90
C PRO A 251 -17.52 2.82 1.17
N ILE A 252 -18.11 3.98 1.09
CA ILE A 252 -17.47 5.29 1.34
C ILE A 252 -18.04 5.87 2.63
N ARG A 253 -17.17 6.21 3.58
CA ARG A 253 -17.56 6.83 4.84
C ARG A 253 -18.18 8.21 4.61
N GLN A 254 -19.05 8.61 5.53
CA GLN A 254 -19.73 9.92 5.43
C GLN A 254 -18.74 11.08 5.49
N GLU A 255 -17.70 10.97 6.29
CA GLU A 255 -16.61 11.95 6.41
C GLU A 255 -15.88 12.15 5.07
N VAL A 256 -15.56 11.04 4.39
CA VAL A 256 -14.93 11.07 3.06
C VAL A 256 -15.86 11.70 2.04
N ARG A 257 -17.16 11.34 2.05
CA ARG A 257 -18.17 11.97 1.18
C ARG A 257 -18.26 13.47 1.41
N GLY A 258 -18.29 13.91 2.68
CA GLY A 258 -18.33 15.33 3.02
C GLY A 258 -17.11 16.10 2.52
N ILE A 259 -15.90 15.54 2.62
CA ILE A 259 -14.67 16.14 2.08
C ILE A 259 -14.75 16.23 0.54
N CYS A 260 -15.20 15.16 -0.11
CA CYS A 260 -15.37 15.14 -1.57
C CYS A 260 -16.39 16.20 -2.04
N GLU A 261 -17.54 16.32 -1.38
CA GLU A 261 -18.56 17.33 -1.71
C GLU A 261 -18.06 18.76 -1.50
N LEU A 262 -17.32 19.00 -0.40
CA LEU A 262 -16.75 20.33 -0.09
C LEU A 262 -15.75 20.77 -1.16
N LEU A 263 -14.95 19.85 -1.68
CA LEU A 263 -13.83 20.16 -2.60
C LEU A 263 -14.14 19.86 -4.08
N GLY A 264 -15.31 19.29 -4.38
CA GLY A 264 -15.66 18.89 -5.75
C GLY A 264 -14.82 17.71 -6.26
N LEU A 265 -14.42 16.78 -5.38
CA LEU A 265 -13.58 15.64 -5.69
C LEU A 265 -14.40 14.33 -5.72
N ASP A 266 -13.85 13.29 -6.36
CA ASP A 266 -14.44 11.96 -6.40
C ASP A 266 -13.61 10.99 -5.55
N ALA A 267 -14.25 10.33 -4.58
CA ALA A 267 -13.61 9.38 -3.67
C ALA A 267 -12.96 8.18 -4.39
N LEU A 268 -13.43 7.84 -5.59
CA LEU A 268 -12.83 6.79 -6.42
C LEU A 268 -11.40 7.12 -6.87
N ASN A 269 -11.02 8.39 -6.88
CA ASN A 269 -9.68 8.85 -7.22
C ASN A 269 -8.76 8.97 -5.98
N PHE A 270 -9.29 8.81 -4.77
CA PHE A 270 -8.51 8.92 -3.56
C PHE A 270 -7.66 7.68 -3.35
N ALA A 271 -6.40 7.88 -2.96
CA ALA A 271 -5.52 6.79 -2.59
C ALA A 271 -6.02 6.07 -1.33
N ASN A 272 -5.80 4.77 -1.32
CA ASN A 272 -5.99 3.88 -0.19
C ASN A 272 -4.67 3.14 0.05
N GLU A 273 -4.24 3.05 1.28
CA GLU A 273 -2.97 2.41 1.63
C GLU A 273 -3.18 1.06 2.35
N GLY A 274 -4.43 0.58 2.34
CA GLY A 274 -4.83 -0.68 2.97
C GLY A 274 -6.09 -1.29 2.36
N LYS A 275 -6.31 -1.13 1.05
CA LYS A 275 -7.46 -1.70 0.35
C LYS A 275 -7.07 -2.41 -0.94
N LEU A 276 -7.80 -3.48 -1.22
CA LEU A 276 -7.68 -4.29 -2.43
C LEU A 276 -8.87 -4.06 -3.35
N VAL A 277 -8.59 -4.07 -4.66
CA VAL A 277 -9.57 -4.31 -5.72
C VAL A 277 -9.32 -5.71 -6.26
N ILE A 278 -10.35 -6.55 -6.22
CA ILE A 278 -10.28 -7.96 -6.55
C ILE A 278 -11.23 -8.23 -7.70
N VAL A 279 -10.77 -8.95 -8.72
CA VAL A 279 -11.60 -9.50 -9.78
C VAL A 279 -11.77 -10.98 -9.54
N ALA A 280 -13.00 -11.45 -9.54
CA ALA A 280 -13.31 -12.83 -9.19
C ALA A 280 -14.47 -13.41 -10.03
N ASP A 281 -14.48 -14.73 -10.16
CA ASP A 281 -15.60 -15.46 -10.72
C ASP A 281 -16.89 -15.14 -9.96
N LYS A 282 -17.97 -14.87 -10.70
CA LYS A 282 -19.28 -14.53 -10.14
C LYS A 282 -19.78 -15.61 -9.17
N GLU A 283 -19.57 -16.87 -9.47
CA GLU A 283 -20.00 -17.99 -8.65
C GLU A 283 -19.24 -18.12 -7.33
N LYS A 284 -18.01 -17.55 -7.26
CA LYS A 284 -17.14 -17.60 -6.09
C LYS A 284 -17.21 -16.32 -5.23
N THR A 285 -17.88 -15.30 -5.70
CA THR A 285 -17.95 -13.99 -5.04
C THR A 285 -18.46 -14.07 -3.60
N ALA A 286 -19.49 -14.86 -3.32
CA ALA A 286 -20.06 -14.99 -1.98
C ALA A 286 -19.07 -15.65 -0.99
N GLU A 287 -18.33 -16.66 -1.45
CA GLU A 287 -17.29 -17.35 -0.67
C GLU A 287 -16.14 -16.37 -0.34
N ILE A 288 -15.66 -15.63 -1.35
CA ILE A 288 -14.60 -14.64 -1.21
C ILE A 288 -15.01 -13.52 -0.25
N LEU A 289 -16.22 -12.96 -0.37
CA LEU A 289 -16.75 -11.96 0.54
C LEU A 289 -16.83 -12.47 1.99
N THR A 290 -17.25 -13.71 2.17
CA THR A 290 -17.32 -14.33 3.50
C THR A 290 -15.92 -14.41 4.13
N ALA A 291 -14.93 -14.86 3.37
CA ALA A 291 -13.55 -14.95 3.81
C ALA A 291 -12.96 -13.55 4.15
N LEU A 292 -13.17 -12.56 3.28
CA LEU A 292 -12.71 -11.18 3.52
C LEU A 292 -13.34 -10.59 4.77
N ARG A 293 -14.66 -10.70 4.92
CA ARG A 293 -15.41 -10.14 6.06
C ARG A 293 -15.11 -10.83 7.38
N GLY A 294 -14.56 -12.02 7.35
CA GLY A 294 -14.04 -12.72 8.52
C GLY A 294 -12.74 -12.11 9.08
N HIS A 295 -12.09 -11.23 8.33
CA HIS A 295 -10.86 -10.54 8.74
C HIS A 295 -11.14 -9.07 9.06
N PRO A 296 -10.54 -8.47 10.12
CA PRO A 296 -10.80 -7.07 10.50
C PRO A 296 -10.58 -6.04 9.37
N LEU A 297 -9.57 -6.26 8.52
CA LEU A 297 -9.30 -5.36 7.38
C LEU A 297 -10.32 -5.51 6.24
N GLY A 298 -11.11 -6.58 6.23
CA GLY A 298 -12.08 -6.91 5.19
C GLY A 298 -13.55 -6.78 5.62
N GLU A 299 -13.84 -6.34 6.85
CA GLU A 299 -15.19 -6.28 7.41
C GLU A 299 -16.20 -5.57 6.49
N ASN A 300 -15.76 -4.48 5.85
CA ASN A 300 -16.57 -3.65 4.95
C ASN A 300 -16.39 -4.03 3.47
N SER A 301 -15.94 -5.24 3.16
CA SER A 301 -15.81 -5.70 1.77
C SER A 301 -17.15 -5.71 1.05
N ALA A 302 -17.15 -5.26 -0.20
CA ALA A 302 -18.34 -5.15 -1.02
C ALA A 302 -18.07 -5.54 -2.48
N VAL A 303 -19.07 -6.15 -3.13
CA VAL A 303 -19.13 -6.20 -4.59
C VAL A 303 -19.56 -4.82 -5.07
N ILE A 304 -18.76 -4.23 -5.93
CA ILE A 304 -19.03 -2.88 -6.44
C ILE A 304 -19.40 -2.85 -7.93
N GLY A 305 -19.25 -3.95 -8.65
CA GLY A 305 -19.53 -3.97 -10.07
C GLY A 305 -19.14 -5.28 -10.77
N GLU A 306 -19.11 -5.20 -12.09
CA GLU A 306 -18.81 -6.35 -12.95
C GLU A 306 -17.99 -5.95 -14.19
N VAL A 307 -17.29 -6.94 -14.74
CA VAL A 307 -16.57 -6.83 -16.01
C VAL A 307 -17.54 -7.00 -17.18
N THR A 308 -17.49 -6.09 -18.15
CA THR A 308 -18.38 -6.03 -19.31
C THR A 308 -17.62 -6.19 -20.63
N THR A 309 -18.34 -6.28 -21.75
CA THR A 309 -17.75 -6.41 -23.10
C THR A 309 -17.61 -5.11 -23.86
N ASP A 310 -18.10 -3.98 -23.30
CA ASP A 310 -18.28 -2.75 -24.08
C ASP A 310 -17.03 -1.84 -24.14
N GLY A 311 -15.94 -2.23 -23.47
CA GLY A 311 -14.67 -1.53 -23.48
C GLY A 311 -14.68 -0.19 -22.74
N LYS A 312 -15.68 0.08 -21.88
CA LYS A 312 -15.84 1.33 -21.15
C LYS A 312 -15.79 1.11 -19.65
N VAL A 313 -15.13 2.02 -18.95
CA VAL A 313 -15.20 2.09 -17.49
C VAL A 313 -16.24 3.12 -17.11
N ARG A 314 -17.28 2.69 -16.39
CA ARG A 314 -18.42 3.54 -16.03
C ARG A 314 -18.99 3.25 -14.67
N ALA A 315 -19.64 4.24 -14.12
CA ALA A 315 -20.40 4.14 -12.87
C ALA A 315 -21.89 4.34 -13.14
N VAL A 316 -22.73 3.60 -12.46
CA VAL A 316 -24.19 3.71 -12.50
C VAL A 316 -24.67 4.25 -11.15
N GLY A 317 -25.40 5.35 -11.18
CA GLY A 317 -25.97 5.98 -10.00
C GLY A 317 -27.35 5.46 -9.63
N LEU A 318 -27.90 6.01 -8.54
CA LEU A 318 -29.16 5.58 -7.91
C LEU A 318 -30.37 5.54 -8.86
N PHE A 319 -30.43 6.45 -9.82
CA PHE A 319 -31.55 6.53 -10.77
C PHE A 319 -31.27 5.82 -12.09
N GLY A 320 -30.22 4.96 -12.15
CA GLY A 320 -29.84 4.22 -13.35
C GLY A 320 -29.07 5.06 -14.40
N GLN A 321 -28.78 6.34 -14.11
CA GLN A 321 -27.93 7.16 -14.96
C GLN A 321 -26.49 6.60 -14.94
N SER A 322 -25.88 6.53 -16.14
CA SER A 322 -24.51 6.06 -16.28
C SER A 322 -23.60 7.24 -16.62
N ARG A 323 -22.46 7.34 -15.93
CA ARG A 323 -21.36 8.24 -16.28
C ARG A 323 -20.09 7.46 -16.62
N LEU A 324 -19.33 7.95 -17.58
CA LEU A 324 -17.98 7.44 -17.82
C LEU A 324 -17.08 7.86 -16.66
N LEU A 325 -16.21 6.96 -16.25
CA LEU A 325 -15.12 7.27 -15.34
C LEU A 325 -13.91 7.63 -16.19
N ASP A 326 -13.46 8.87 -16.11
CA ASP A 326 -12.26 9.32 -16.79
C ASP A 326 -11.06 9.30 -15.84
N LEU A 327 -9.88 8.96 -16.35
CA LEU A 327 -8.64 9.13 -15.59
C LEU A 327 -8.28 10.63 -15.61
N PRO A 328 -8.12 11.25 -14.43
CA PRO A 328 -7.66 12.63 -14.35
C PRO A 328 -6.31 12.79 -15.06
N ARG A 329 -6.19 13.76 -15.98
CA ARG A 329 -4.93 14.06 -16.67
C ARG A 329 -3.94 14.82 -15.81
N ASN A 330 -4.45 15.58 -14.83
CA ASN A 330 -3.67 16.30 -13.83
C ASN A 330 -4.03 15.71 -12.47
N GLU A 331 -3.06 15.53 -11.60
CA GLU A 331 -3.32 15.08 -10.24
C GLU A 331 -4.20 16.12 -9.52
N PRO A 332 -5.48 15.81 -9.23
CA PRO A 332 -6.32 16.71 -8.45
C PRO A 332 -5.94 16.71 -6.97
N LEU A 333 -5.09 15.77 -6.56
CA LEU A 333 -4.70 15.55 -5.18
C LEU A 333 -3.22 15.87 -4.98
N PRO A 334 -2.85 16.53 -3.87
CA PRO A 334 -1.46 16.71 -3.48
C PRO A 334 -0.79 15.35 -3.26
N ARG A 335 0.56 15.33 -3.27
CA ARG A 335 1.35 14.14 -2.93
C ARG A 335 0.86 13.53 -1.62
N ILE A 336 0.37 12.30 -1.67
CA ILE A 336 -0.26 11.59 -0.54
C ILE A 336 0.47 10.30 -0.18
N CYS A 337 1.51 9.96 -0.94
CA CYS A 337 2.40 8.82 -0.66
C CYS A 337 3.83 9.11 -1.16
#